data_cc59f928f63116d2cbfac7011d81c92e
#
_entry.id   cc59f928f63116d2cbfac7011d81c92e
#
_cell.length_a   1.000
_cell.length_b   1.000
_cell.length_c   1.000
_cell.angle_alpha   90.00
_cell.angle_beta   90.00
_cell.angle_gamma   90.00
#
_symmetry.space_group_name_H-M   'P 1'
#
loop_
_entity.id
_entity.type
_entity.pdbx_description
1 polymer ?
#
loop_
_entity_poly.entity_id
_entity_poly.type
_entity_poly.pdbx_seq_one_letter_code
_entity_poly.pdbx_strand_id
1 'polypeptide(L)'
;FRRVLFRSLFVDSDMTFPQDMIERLLAHDLDVVATNCARRRMPTGPTAQRYDENGERVLVYTMPESTGIEEVGSIGMGVMLIKRKVFESLTEPWFETPWRNDKRGYVGEDVFFCRKAQAAGFKIWIDHDVSKEIGHIGTFEFKHDHTWVMRDLEKAQKAQDGAHNLC
;
A
#
# COMPACT_ATOMS: atom_id res chain seq x y z
N PHE A 1 -6.21 23.08 -26.61
CA PHE A 1 -6.22 21.62 -26.44
C PHE A 1 -6.24 21.29 -24.94
N ARG A 2 -7.42 20.94 -24.38
CA ARG A 2 -7.49 20.31 -23.07
C ARG A 2 -6.80 18.94 -23.23
N ARG A 3 -5.63 18.77 -22.62
CA ARG A 3 -5.03 17.45 -22.45
C ARG A 3 -6.01 16.61 -21.62
N VAL A 4 -6.69 15.67 -22.26
CA VAL A 4 -7.45 14.65 -21.53
C VAL A 4 -6.42 13.80 -20.82
N LEU A 5 -6.30 14.01 -19.52
CA LEU A 5 -5.38 13.26 -18.67
C LEU A 5 -6.01 11.88 -18.41
N PHE A 6 -5.72 10.91 -19.27
CA PHE A 6 -6.11 9.53 -19.04
C PHE A 6 -5.39 8.98 -17.81
N ARG A 7 -6.17 8.36 -16.94
CA ARG A 7 -5.71 7.62 -15.77
C ARG A 7 -6.34 6.24 -15.77
N SER A 8 -5.62 5.28 -15.19
CA SER A 8 -6.16 3.94 -14.90
C SER A 8 -6.44 3.87 -13.41
N LEU A 9 -7.65 3.48 -13.05
CA LEU A 9 -8.04 3.16 -11.69
C LEU A 9 -8.10 1.64 -11.55
N PHE A 10 -7.30 1.10 -10.64
CA PHE A 10 -7.38 -0.29 -10.20
C PHE A 10 -8.17 -0.34 -8.90
N VAL A 11 -9.14 -1.22 -8.85
CA VAL A 11 -9.95 -1.49 -7.65
C VAL A 11 -10.21 -2.99 -7.61
N ASP A 12 -9.81 -3.64 -6.52
CA ASP A 12 -10.12 -5.05 -6.31
C ASP A 12 -11.61 -5.20 -6.01
N SER A 13 -12.20 -6.30 -6.47
CA SER A 13 -13.66 -6.55 -6.39
C SER A 13 -14.17 -6.75 -4.96
N ASP A 14 -13.28 -6.91 -3.99
CA ASP A 14 -13.56 -7.12 -2.58
C ASP A 14 -13.20 -5.91 -1.70
N MET A 15 -13.08 -4.73 -2.31
CA MET A 15 -12.84 -3.46 -1.60
C MET A 15 -14.15 -2.71 -1.31
N THR A 16 -14.22 -2.09 -0.13
CA THR A 16 -15.21 -1.04 0.18
C THR A 16 -14.52 0.31 0.24
N PHE A 17 -15.19 1.37 -0.19
CA PHE A 17 -14.62 2.69 -0.28
C PHE A 17 -15.69 3.79 -0.20
N PRO A 18 -15.33 5.03 0.23
CA PRO A 18 -16.25 6.15 0.25
C PRO A 18 -16.62 6.59 -1.17
N GLN A 19 -17.82 7.15 -1.32
CA GLN A 19 -18.39 7.53 -2.61
C GLN A 19 -17.53 8.56 -3.38
N ASP A 20 -16.82 9.43 -2.68
CA ASP A 20 -15.97 10.49 -3.21
C ASP A 20 -14.49 10.09 -3.38
N MET A 21 -14.16 8.81 -3.20
CA MET A 21 -12.77 8.30 -3.25
C MET A 21 -12.03 8.74 -4.53
N ILE A 22 -12.70 8.61 -5.68
CA ILE A 22 -12.08 8.92 -6.98
C ILE A 22 -11.73 10.41 -7.07
N GLU A 23 -12.65 11.28 -6.68
CA GLU A 23 -12.45 12.74 -6.70
C GLU A 23 -11.30 13.16 -5.78
N ARG A 24 -11.21 12.57 -4.59
CA ARG A 24 -10.14 12.84 -3.62
C ARG A 24 -8.78 12.41 -4.16
N LEU A 25 -8.67 11.20 -4.72
CA LEU A 25 -7.43 10.73 -5.33
C LEU A 25 -7.03 11.55 -6.57
N LEU A 26 -8.01 11.99 -7.38
CA LEU A 26 -7.78 12.85 -8.54
C LEU A 26 -7.28 14.25 -8.14
N ALA A 27 -7.75 14.78 -7.01
CA ALA A 27 -7.39 16.12 -6.52
C ALA A 27 -5.89 16.28 -6.25
N HIS A 28 -5.19 15.21 -5.90
CA HIS A 28 -3.74 15.25 -5.68
C HIS A 28 -2.92 15.44 -6.96
N ASP A 29 -3.47 15.15 -8.11
CA ASP A 29 -2.79 15.20 -9.43
C ASP A 29 -1.41 14.47 -9.47
N LEU A 30 -1.24 13.45 -8.66
CA LEU A 30 -0.02 12.63 -8.58
C LEU A 30 0.04 11.60 -9.72
N ASP A 31 1.25 11.12 -10.03
CA ASP A 31 1.47 10.15 -11.09
C ASP A 31 1.00 8.75 -10.70
N VAL A 32 1.26 8.36 -9.44
CA VAL A 32 0.73 7.14 -8.82
C VAL A 32 0.29 7.49 -7.41
N VAL A 33 -0.98 7.29 -7.10
CA VAL A 33 -1.53 7.45 -5.75
C VAL A 33 -2.45 6.26 -5.43
N ALA A 34 -2.34 5.74 -4.22
CA ALA A 34 -3.07 4.56 -3.77
C ALA A 34 -3.63 4.75 -2.36
N THR A 35 -4.41 3.78 -1.92
CA THR A 35 -4.87 3.70 -0.54
C THR A 35 -4.16 2.56 0.19
N ASN A 36 -3.80 2.79 1.44
CA ASN A 36 -3.17 1.78 2.29
C ASN A 36 -4.23 0.83 2.84
N CYS A 37 -4.43 -0.29 2.19
CA CYS A 37 -5.46 -1.27 2.57
C CYS A 37 -4.98 -2.18 3.70
N ALA A 38 -5.91 -2.65 4.52
CA ALA A 38 -5.65 -3.73 5.47
C ALA A 38 -5.58 -5.07 4.73
N ARG A 39 -4.59 -5.90 5.05
CA ARG A 39 -4.47 -7.25 4.46
C ARG A 39 -5.56 -8.17 5.00
N ARG A 40 -6.18 -8.96 4.12
CA ARG A 40 -7.26 -9.91 4.43
C ARG A 40 -6.73 -11.20 5.07
N ARG A 41 -6.06 -11.06 6.21
CA ARG A 41 -5.55 -12.19 7.03
C ARG A 41 -5.38 -11.78 8.48
N MET A 42 -5.29 -12.76 9.37
CA MET A 42 -4.95 -12.53 10.77
C MET A 42 -3.54 -13.12 11.08
N PRO A 43 -2.68 -12.43 11.81
CA PRO A 43 -2.84 -11.02 12.16
C PRO A 43 -2.83 -10.12 10.92
N THR A 44 -3.69 -9.12 10.91
CA THR A 44 -3.76 -8.17 9.80
C THR A 44 -2.65 -7.13 9.89
N GLY A 45 -2.38 -6.46 8.79
CA GLY A 45 -1.42 -5.37 8.73
C GLY A 45 -1.60 -4.58 7.44
N PRO A 46 -0.93 -3.43 7.29
CA PRO A 46 -1.05 -2.58 6.11
C PRO A 46 -0.41 -3.23 4.87
N THR A 47 -0.83 -2.79 3.69
CA THR A 47 -0.20 -3.17 2.42
C THR A 47 0.98 -2.27 2.06
N ALA A 48 1.00 -1.03 2.56
CA ALA A 48 2.06 -0.07 2.30
C ALA A 48 3.35 -0.42 3.05
N GLN A 49 4.48 -0.22 2.38
CA GLN A 49 5.80 -0.48 2.94
C GLN A 49 6.85 0.49 2.35
N ARG A 50 7.89 0.74 3.11
CA ARG A 50 9.11 1.40 2.69
C ARG A 50 10.32 0.52 3.00
N TYR A 51 11.48 0.91 2.53
CA TYR A 51 12.74 0.25 2.85
C TYR A 51 13.58 1.21 3.67
N ASP A 52 14.18 0.72 4.75
CA ASP A 52 15.11 1.49 5.56
C ASP A 52 16.51 1.59 4.91
N GLU A 53 17.44 2.22 5.59
CA GLU A 53 18.83 2.42 5.12
C GLU A 53 19.57 1.10 4.87
N ASN A 54 19.16 0.02 5.50
CA ASN A 54 19.71 -1.33 5.33
C ASN A 54 19.00 -2.14 4.23
N GLY A 55 17.98 -1.54 3.59
CA GLY A 55 17.11 -2.22 2.61
C GLY A 55 16.09 -3.17 3.24
N GLU A 56 15.92 -3.11 4.56
CA GLU A 56 14.91 -3.92 5.25
C GLU A 56 13.52 -3.30 5.10
N ARG A 57 12.52 -4.18 5.02
CA ARG A 57 11.13 -3.77 4.83
C ARG A 57 10.51 -3.25 6.13
N VAL A 58 10.03 -2.02 6.09
CA VAL A 58 9.28 -1.38 7.17
C VAL A 58 7.83 -1.17 6.73
N LEU A 59 6.87 -1.62 7.53
CA LEU A 59 5.45 -1.41 7.25
C LEU A 59 5.07 0.04 7.54
N VAL A 60 4.31 0.63 6.64
CA VAL A 60 3.74 1.98 6.80
C VAL A 60 2.30 1.84 7.26
N TYR A 61 2.00 2.35 8.45
CA TYR A 61 0.66 2.30 9.03
C TYR A 61 -0.08 3.61 8.77
N THR A 62 -1.34 3.50 8.40
CA THR A 62 -2.29 4.62 8.47
C THR A 62 -2.92 4.62 9.85
N MET A 63 -2.47 5.54 10.70
CA MET A 63 -2.94 5.69 12.08
C MET A 63 -4.10 6.71 12.15
N PRO A 64 -4.86 6.79 13.24
CA PRO A 64 -5.92 7.79 13.40
C PRO A 64 -5.43 9.22 13.16
N GLU A 65 -4.23 9.53 13.63
CA GLU A 65 -3.57 10.84 13.48
C GLU A 65 -2.92 11.08 12.12
N SER A 66 -2.71 10.04 11.30
CA SER A 66 -2.12 10.18 9.96
C SER A 66 -3.06 10.96 9.05
N THR A 67 -2.54 11.95 8.34
CA THR A 67 -3.32 12.78 7.41
C THR A 67 -2.55 13.08 6.14
N GLY A 68 -3.27 13.44 5.08
CA GLY A 68 -2.68 13.83 3.79
C GLY A 68 -2.01 12.66 3.08
N ILE A 69 -0.92 12.95 2.37
CA ILE A 69 -0.20 11.99 1.53
C ILE A 69 1.17 11.66 2.11
N GLU A 70 1.60 10.40 1.94
CA GLU A 70 2.95 9.93 2.29
C GLU A 70 3.58 9.17 1.11
N GLU A 71 4.87 9.40 0.84
CA GLU A 71 5.63 8.64 -0.15
C GLU A 71 6.01 7.27 0.43
N VAL A 72 5.81 6.20 -0.37
CA VAL A 72 6.09 4.82 0.05
C VAL A 72 6.97 4.08 -0.97
N GLY A 73 7.61 3.01 -0.53
CA GLY A 73 8.44 2.16 -1.38
C GLY A 73 7.64 1.19 -2.24
N SER A 74 6.54 0.68 -1.74
CA SER A 74 5.57 -0.13 -2.48
C SER A 74 4.28 -0.30 -1.70
N ILE A 75 3.21 -0.69 -2.40
CA ILE A 75 1.88 -0.82 -1.84
C ILE A 75 1.06 -1.83 -2.65
N GLY A 76 0.07 -2.45 -2.03
CA GLY A 76 -0.92 -3.27 -2.72
C GLY A 76 -1.83 -2.44 -3.62
N MET A 77 -2.35 -3.06 -4.69
CA MET A 77 -3.18 -2.40 -5.69
C MET A 77 -4.69 -2.49 -5.43
N GLY A 78 -5.10 -2.76 -4.19
CA GLY A 78 -6.52 -2.83 -3.83
C GLY A 78 -7.33 -1.59 -4.24
N VAL A 79 -6.73 -0.39 -4.14
CA VAL A 79 -7.18 0.85 -4.79
C VAL A 79 -5.96 1.64 -5.20
N MET A 80 -5.75 1.86 -6.50
CA MET A 80 -4.61 2.62 -7.03
C MET A 80 -5.00 3.38 -8.30
N LEU A 81 -4.69 4.68 -8.32
CA LEU A 81 -4.89 5.56 -9.46
C LEU A 81 -3.54 5.89 -10.10
N ILE A 82 -3.39 5.62 -11.41
CA ILE A 82 -2.13 5.74 -12.14
C ILE A 82 -2.35 6.61 -13.38
N LYS A 83 -1.50 7.63 -13.60
CA LYS A 83 -1.49 8.39 -14.85
C LYS A 83 -0.98 7.52 -16.01
N ARG A 84 -1.61 7.62 -17.17
CA ARG A 84 -1.24 6.90 -18.40
C ARG A 84 0.25 7.03 -18.72
N LYS A 85 0.85 8.21 -18.54
CA LYS A 85 2.27 8.46 -18.81
C LYS A 85 3.22 7.50 -18.06
N VAL A 86 2.81 6.98 -16.90
CA VAL A 86 3.60 5.99 -16.15
C VAL A 86 3.73 4.73 -16.99
N PHE A 87 2.62 4.17 -17.47
CA PHE A 87 2.65 2.97 -18.33
C PHE A 87 3.42 3.20 -19.64
N GLU A 88 3.25 4.38 -20.26
CA GLU A 88 3.97 4.75 -21.48
C GLU A 88 5.49 4.85 -21.28
N SER A 89 5.94 5.10 -20.06
CA SER A 89 7.37 5.18 -19.70
C SER A 89 7.97 3.84 -19.30
N LEU A 90 7.14 2.82 -19.07
CA LEU A 90 7.60 1.49 -18.65
C LEU A 90 7.61 0.53 -19.83
N THR A 91 8.66 -0.28 -19.94
CA THR A 91 8.67 -1.42 -20.85
C THR A 91 7.73 -2.52 -20.33
N GLU A 92 7.05 -3.23 -21.22
CA GLU A 92 6.28 -4.42 -20.85
C GLU A 92 7.20 -5.59 -20.43
N PRO A 93 6.71 -6.53 -19.60
CA PRO A 93 5.43 -6.50 -18.92
C PRO A 93 5.42 -5.52 -17.75
N TRP A 94 4.27 -4.87 -17.52
CA TRP A 94 4.11 -3.94 -16.39
C TRP A 94 3.95 -4.64 -15.06
N PHE A 95 3.37 -5.84 -15.07
CA PHE A 95 3.08 -6.67 -13.90
C PHE A 95 3.67 -8.06 -14.08
N GLU A 96 4.42 -8.52 -13.08
CA GLU A 96 4.98 -9.88 -13.01
C GLU A 96 5.05 -10.35 -11.56
N THR A 97 5.12 -11.64 -11.37
CA THR A 97 5.35 -12.28 -10.06
C THR A 97 6.64 -13.08 -10.10
N PRO A 98 7.82 -12.43 -10.19
CA PRO A 98 9.09 -13.12 -10.31
C PRO A 98 9.43 -13.90 -9.04
N TRP A 99 10.03 -15.08 -9.23
CA TRP A 99 10.55 -15.87 -8.12
C TRP A 99 11.82 -15.26 -7.54
N ARG A 100 11.90 -15.23 -6.22
CA ARG A 100 13.07 -14.77 -5.47
C ARG A 100 13.76 -15.93 -4.79
N ASN A 101 14.97 -16.26 -5.23
CA ASN A 101 15.77 -17.35 -4.66
C ASN A 101 16.27 -17.04 -3.24
N ASP A 102 16.58 -15.77 -2.96
CA ASP A 102 17.08 -15.30 -1.67
C ASP A 102 16.06 -15.42 -0.52
N LYS A 103 14.78 -15.30 -0.82
CA LYS A 103 13.68 -15.35 0.17
C LYS A 103 12.71 -16.54 -0.07
N ARG A 104 12.98 -17.41 -1.03
CA ARG A 104 12.15 -18.55 -1.41
C ARG A 104 10.67 -18.19 -1.55
N GLY A 105 10.36 -17.21 -2.38
CA GLY A 105 9.00 -16.73 -2.56
C GLY A 105 8.84 -15.86 -3.79
N TYR A 106 7.61 -15.57 -4.15
CA TYR A 106 7.30 -14.66 -5.25
C TYR A 106 7.29 -13.20 -4.77
N VAL A 107 7.68 -12.29 -5.64
CA VAL A 107 7.34 -10.86 -5.50
C VAL A 107 5.92 -10.70 -6.01
N GLY A 108 5.04 -10.06 -5.25
CA GLY A 108 3.70 -9.71 -5.74
C GLY A 108 3.77 -8.75 -6.92
N GLU A 109 2.81 -8.85 -7.83
CA GLU A 109 2.70 -8.02 -9.04
C GLU A 109 2.61 -6.53 -8.72
N ASP A 110 1.99 -6.19 -7.62
CA ASP A 110 1.86 -4.84 -7.07
C ASP A 110 3.23 -4.26 -6.65
N VAL A 111 4.02 -5.03 -5.90
CA VAL A 111 5.39 -4.65 -5.50
C VAL A 111 6.31 -4.57 -6.72
N PHE A 112 6.16 -5.48 -7.67
CA PHE A 112 6.92 -5.46 -8.93
C PHE A 112 6.64 -4.18 -9.70
N PHE A 113 5.36 -3.83 -9.90
CA PHE A 113 4.97 -2.58 -10.58
C PHE A 113 5.54 -1.34 -9.87
N CYS A 114 5.37 -1.25 -8.54
CA CYS A 114 5.88 -0.12 -7.77
C CYS A 114 7.39 0.08 -7.96
N ARG A 115 8.17 -1.00 -7.86
CA ARG A 115 9.63 -0.96 -8.07
C ARG A 115 10.00 -0.52 -9.48
N LYS A 116 9.28 -1.03 -10.47
CA LYS A 116 9.50 -0.68 -11.87
C LYS A 116 9.18 0.78 -12.15
N ALA A 117 8.09 1.30 -11.59
CA ALA A 117 7.73 2.71 -11.68
C ALA A 117 8.78 3.60 -11.00
N GLN A 118 9.26 3.23 -9.82
CA GLN A 118 10.32 3.97 -9.12
C GLN A 118 11.64 3.96 -9.88
N ALA A 119 12.03 2.84 -10.47
CA ALA A 119 13.22 2.76 -11.33
C ALA A 119 13.14 3.68 -12.56
N ALA A 120 11.93 3.99 -13.02
CA ALA A 120 11.67 4.97 -14.07
C ALA A 120 11.51 6.43 -13.55
N GLY A 121 11.74 6.67 -12.25
CA GLY A 121 11.72 8.00 -11.63
C GLY A 121 10.36 8.45 -11.11
N PHE A 122 9.34 7.58 -11.09
CA PHE A 122 8.04 7.90 -10.51
C PHE A 122 8.02 7.62 -9.01
N LYS A 123 7.30 8.46 -8.27
CA LYS A 123 7.05 8.27 -6.83
C LYS A 123 5.72 7.58 -6.63
N ILE A 124 5.64 6.74 -5.61
CA ILE A 124 4.43 6.05 -5.18
C ILE A 124 3.93 6.74 -3.91
N TRP A 125 2.67 7.14 -3.90
CA TRP A 125 2.05 7.88 -2.80
C TRP A 125 0.85 7.13 -2.25
N ILE A 126 0.61 7.27 -0.95
CA ILE A 126 -0.63 6.88 -0.30
C ILE A 126 -1.38 8.11 0.19
N ASP A 127 -2.71 8.03 0.16
CA ASP A 127 -3.60 8.98 0.82
C ASP A 127 -4.07 8.36 2.13
N HIS A 128 -3.64 8.92 3.26
CA HIS A 128 -4.02 8.43 4.57
C HIS A 128 -5.49 8.67 4.90
N ASP A 129 -6.04 9.79 4.47
CA ASP A 129 -7.42 10.15 4.80
C ASP A 129 -8.41 9.24 4.10
N VAL A 130 -8.21 8.96 2.81
CA VAL A 130 -9.00 7.96 2.08
C VAL A 130 -8.75 6.55 2.64
N SER A 131 -7.51 6.22 2.98
CA SER A 131 -7.15 4.88 3.49
C SER A 131 -7.88 4.49 4.78
N LYS A 132 -8.19 5.45 5.65
CA LYS A 132 -8.97 5.19 6.87
C LYS A 132 -10.41 4.71 6.60
N GLU A 133 -10.94 5.05 5.43
CA GLU A 133 -12.31 4.74 5.02
C GLU A 133 -12.39 3.50 4.10
N ILE A 134 -11.24 2.94 3.71
CA ILE A 134 -11.16 1.73 2.89
C ILE A 134 -11.32 0.48 3.74
N GLY A 135 -12.18 -0.42 3.29
CA GLY A 135 -12.32 -1.77 3.86
C GLY A 135 -11.99 -2.85 2.84
N HIS A 136 -11.53 -4.00 3.33
CA HIS A 136 -11.22 -5.18 2.52
C HIS A 136 -12.10 -6.34 2.97
N ILE A 137 -13.05 -6.74 2.13
CA ILE A 137 -14.06 -7.76 2.46
C ILE A 137 -13.40 -9.14 2.50
N GLY A 138 -13.62 -9.86 3.58
CA GLY A 138 -13.20 -11.24 3.79
C GLY A 138 -14.31 -12.03 4.49
N THR A 139 -13.95 -12.86 5.49
CA THR A 139 -14.91 -13.42 6.44
C THR A 139 -15.62 -12.32 7.25
N PHE A 140 -14.98 -11.17 7.33
CA PHE A 140 -15.49 -9.88 7.79
C PHE A 140 -14.73 -8.77 7.05
N GLU A 141 -15.18 -7.54 7.16
CA GLU A 141 -14.49 -6.40 6.57
C GLU A 141 -13.21 -6.06 7.37
N PHE A 142 -12.05 -6.16 6.73
CA PHE A 142 -10.77 -5.77 7.32
C PHE A 142 -10.54 -4.26 7.14
N LYS A 143 -10.36 -3.54 8.25
CA LYS A 143 -10.12 -2.09 8.27
C LYS A 143 -8.80 -1.74 8.95
N HIS A 144 -8.38 -0.50 8.84
CA HIS A 144 -7.13 -0.05 9.46
C HIS A 144 -7.12 -0.09 10.99
N ASP A 145 -8.26 0.15 11.64
CA ASP A 145 -8.38 -0.01 13.10
C ASP A 145 -7.96 -1.41 13.56
N HIS A 146 -8.27 -2.45 12.80
CA HIS A 146 -7.78 -3.79 13.08
C HIS A 146 -6.24 -3.87 13.04
N THR A 147 -5.59 -3.09 12.16
CA THR A 147 -4.11 -3.06 12.09
C THR A 147 -3.51 -2.37 13.30
N TRP A 148 -4.16 -1.35 13.85
CA TRP A 148 -3.70 -0.65 15.03
C TRP A 148 -3.71 -1.56 16.26
N VAL A 149 -4.83 -2.26 16.48
CA VAL A 149 -4.97 -3.24 17.57
C VAL A 149 -3.89 -4.32 17.46
N MET A 150 -3.67 -4.89 16.28
CA MET A 150 -2.66 -5.93 16.09
C MET A 150 -1.24 -5.41 16.34
N ARG A 151 -0.91 -4.20 15.88
CA ARG A 151 0.39 -3.59 16.15
C ARG A 151 0.64 -3.39 17.64
N ASP A 152 -0.37 -2.94 18.36
CA ASP A 152 -0.22 -2.68 19.79
C ASP A 152 -0.14 -3.99 20.61
N LEU A 153 -0.86 -5.03 20.19
CA LEU A 153 -0.71 -6.39 20.74
C LEU A 153 0.70 -6.96 20.49
N GLU A 154 1.23 -6.82 19.28
CA GLU A 154 2.61 -7.26 18.97
C GLU A 154 3.67 -6.52 19.80
N LYS A 155 3.48 -5.21 20.02
CA LYS A 155 4.38 -4.42 20.89
C LYS A 155 4.31 -4.89 22.34
N ALA A 156 3.11 -5.13 22.85
CA ALA A 156 2.91 -5.61 24.21
C ALA A 156 3.54 -7.00 24.43
N GLN A 157 3.36 -7.91 23.45
CA GLN A 157 3.97 -9.25 23.49
C GLN A 157 5.50 -9.19 23.51
N LYS A 158 6.09 -8.39 22.60
CA LYS A 158 7.55 -8.21 22.56
C LYS A 158 8.12 -7.62 23.86
N ALA A 159 7.40 -6.72 24.50
CA ALA A 159 7.80 -6.15 25.78
C ALA A 159 7.78 -7.20 26.90
N GLN A 160 6.80 -8.11 26.92
CA GLN A 160 6.73 -9.23 27.87
C GLN A 160 7.85 -10.25 27.63
N ASP A 161 8.09 -10.64 26.37
CA ASP A 161 9.13 -11.59 26.00
C ASP A 161 10.54 -11.05 26.31
N GLY A 162 10.76 -9.74 26.10
CA GLY A 162 12.00 -9.04 26.44
C GLY A 162 12.25 -8.97 27.96
N ALA A 163 11.21 -8.83 28.76
CA ALA A 163 11.31 -8.84 30.23
C ALA A 163 11.62 -10.24 30.79
N HIS A 164 11.17 -11.31 30.14
CA HIS A 164 11.46 -12.70 30.55
C HIS A 164 12.88 -13.15 30.25
N ASN A 165 13.56 -12.52 29.28
CA ASN A 165 14.96 -12.84 28.92
C ASN A 165 16.01 -12.07 29.74
N LEU A 166 15.60 -11.27 30.72
CA LEU A 166 16.47 -10.50 31.63
C LEU A 166 16.47 -11.00 33.09
N CYS A 167 15.83 -12.14 33.36
CA CYS A 167 15.85 -12.78 34.68
C CYS A 167 16.67 -14.05 34.70
#